data_0262d3618bb2f1ebff933962387b1627
#
_entry.id   0262d3618bb2f1ebff933962387b1627
#
_cell.length_a   1.000
_cell.length_b   1.000
_cell.length_c   1.000
_cell.angle_alpha   90.00
_cell.angle_beta   90.00
_cell.angle_gamma   90.00
#
_symmetry.space_group_name_H-M   'P 1'
#
loop_
_entity.id
_entity.type
_entity.pdbx_description
1 polymer ?
#
loop_
_entity_poly.entity_id
_entity_poly.type
_entity_poly.pdbx_seq_one_letter_code
_entity_poly.pdbx_strand_id
1 'polypeptide(L)'
;MPEQGGDAGPALALTATAFTHVGAVRARNEDTVAVDDWVMSQSMDQPTTLERTVTRPMVCLVADGLGGHTGGDVASRLVAERLAGRAGETADAAALADLLGAVDQALFAAMRERPALHGMGSTVAGLHVGPGGLAVFNVGDSRVYRIEPSGLTQLSTDDTPGPKLDDGRTAAYTTPLLTQSLGGWQDPEGIAPHVLREPAPGRYLLCSDGLTDRLDPGAIADHIDDDDVASVVALFEAAMAAGGDDNISIVLVRLRPA
;
A
#
# COMPACT_ATOMS: atom_id res chain seq x y z
N MET A 1 3.33 12.39 42.68
CA MET A 1 3.96 11.47 41.73
C MET A 1 4.05 12.22 40.41
N PRO A 2 5.22 12.55 39.87
CA PRO A 2 5.30 13.18 38.55
C PRO A 2 4.99 12.09 37.50
N GLU A 3 4.05 12.44 36.60
CA GLU A 3 3.75 11.67 35.40
C GLU A 3 5.05 11.50 34.59
N GLN A 4 5.37 10.24 34.27
CA GLN A 4 6.44 9.92 33.37
C GLN A 4 6.01 10.41 31.99
N GLY A 5 6.52 11.56 31.55
CA GLY A 5 6.46 12.01 30.17
C GLY A 5 7.10 10.94 29.31
N GLY A 6 6.30 10.28 28.49
CA GLY A 6 6.81 9.35 27.48
C GLY A 6 7.82 10.09 26.62
N ASP A 7 9.03 9.55 26.56
CA ASP A 7 10.10 10.04 25.71
C ASP A 7 9.61 9.96 24.26
N ALA A 8 9.15 11.09 23.71
CA ALA A 8 8.81 11.18 22.31
C ALA A 8 10.13 10.97 21.56
N GLY A 9 10.22 9.84 20.83
CA GLY A 9 11.38 9.53 20.00
C GLY A 9 11.73 10.73 19.08
N PRO A 10 12.92 10.74 18.49
CA PRO A 10 13.36 11.84 17.63
C PRO A 10 12.31 12.08 16.53
N ALA A 11 12.03 13.36 16.23
CA ALA A 11 11.16 13.72 15.14
C ALA A 11 11.66 13.02 13.85
N LEU A 12 10.73 12.55 13.02
CA LEU A 12 11.04 11.89 11.76
C LEU A 12 10.75 12.84 10.59
N ALA A 13 11.64 12.83 9.61
CA ALA A 13 11.41 13.39 8.28
C ALA A 13 11.05 12.26 7.32
N LEU A 14 10.00 12.46 6.55
CA LEU A 14 9.50 11.54 5.52
C LEU A 14 9.69 12.19 4.17
N THR A 15 10.32 11.47 3.24
CA THR A 15 10.32 11.77 1.81
C THR A 15 9.67 10.60 1.11
N ALA A 16 8.62 10.85 0.29
CA ALA A 16 7.95 9.81 -0.49
C ALA A 16 7.90 10.22 -1.96
N THR A 17 8.34 9.33 -2.84
CA THR A 17 8.23 9.47 -4.30
C THR A 17 7.18 8.48 -4.78
N ALA A 18 6.06 9.01 -5.27
CA ALA A 18 4.87 8.25 -5.66
C ALA A 18 4.60 8.33 -7.15
N PHE A 19 4.12 7.23 -7.71
CA PHE A 19 3.73 7.09 -9.11
C PHE A 19 2.62 6.06 -9.26
N THR A 20 1.67 6.32 -10.15
CA THR A 20 0.62 5.37 -10.56
C THR A 20 0.31 5.54 -12.04
N HIS A 21 0.11 4.45 -12.77
CA HIS A 21 -0.11 4.45 -14.21
C HIS A 21 -1.03 3.31 -14.65
N VAL A 22 -1.80 3.55 -15.70
CA VAL A 22 -2.78 2.59 -16.25
C VAL A 22 -2.13 1.32 -16.84
N GLY A 23 -0.81 1.31 -17.08
CA GLY A 23 -0.13 0.25 -17.80
C GLY A 23 -0.34 0.34 -19.31
N ALA A 24 -0.05 -0.77 -20.04
CA ALA A 24 -0.14 -0.85 -21.50
C ALA A 24 -1.46 -1.45 -21.99
N VAL A 25 -2.16 -2.24 -21.19
CA VAL A 25 -3.30 -3.07 -21.62
C VAL A 25 -4.63 -2.61 -21.02
N ARG A 26 -4.64 -2.16 -19.77
CA ARG A 26 -5.87 -1.74 -19.09
C ARG A 26 -6.43 -0.45 -19.70
N ALA A 27 -7.75 -0.31 -19.71
CA ALA A 27 -8.43 0.88 -20.23
C ALA A 27 -8.51 2.03 -19.20
N ARG A 28 -8.35 1.71 -17.91
CA ARG A 28 -8.46 2.65 -16.78
C ARG A 28 -7.42 2.32 -15.73
N ASN A 29 -7.00 3.35 -15.00
CA ASN A 29 -6.26 3.15 -13.78
C ASN A 29 -7.26 2.95 -12.63
N GLU A 30 -7.27 1.76 -12.05
CA GLU A 30 -8.07 1.40 -10.88
C GLU A 30 -7.24 1.43 -9.59
N ASP A 31 -5.94 1.70 -9.71
CA ASP A 31 -5.06 1.91 -8.57
C ASP A 31 -5.17 3.33 -8.01
N THR A 32 -4.87 3.45 -6.73
CA THR A 32 -4.73 4.74 -6.03
C THR A 32 -3.52 4.70 -5.12
N VAL A 33 -2.73 5.78 -5.14
CA VAL A 33 -1.62 5.99 -4.19
C VAL A 33 -1.93 7.17 -3.28
N ALA A 34 -1.47 7.12 -2.03
CA ALA A 34 -1.59 8.23 -1.11
C ALA A 34 -0.34 8.42 -0.25
N VAL A 35 -0.04 9.69 0.07
CA VAL A 35 1.01 10.11 0.98
C VAL A 35 0.46 11.23 1.86
N ASP A 36 0.20 10.94 3.13
CA ASP A 36 -0.47 11.83 4.07
C ASP A 36 -1.86 12.27 3.54
N ASP A 37 -2.06 13.53 3.26
CA ASP A 37 -3.29 14.13 2.71
C ASP A 37 -3.33 14.17 1.18
N TRP A 38 -2.24 13.83 0.52
CA TRP A 38 -2.18 13.78 -0.94
C TRP A 38 -2.64 12.41 -1.45
N VAL A 39 -3.62 12.40 -2.34
CA VAL A 39 -4.19 11.18 -2.96
C VAL A 39 -4.19 11.32 -4.47
N MET A 40 -3.75 10.29 -5.20
CA MET A 40 -3.72 10.26 -6.65
C MET A 40 -4.26 8.94 -7.19
N SER A 41 -5.30 9.01 -8.02
CA SER A 41 -5.97 7.88 -8.68
C SER A 41 -5.95 7.97 -10.22
N GLN A 42 -5.31 8.99 -10.77
CA GLN A 42 -5.17 9.15 -12.21
C GLN A 42 -3.76 8.78 -12.64
N SER A 43 -3.62 8.26 -13.87
CA SER A 43 -2.30 8.01 -14.44
C SER A 43 -1.45 9.27 -14.44
N MET A 44 -0.22 9.12 -14.00
CA MET A 44 0.77 10.20 -13.91
C MET A 44 1.76 10.10 -15.06
N ASP A 45 2.21 11.25 -15.58
CA ASP A 45 3.27 11.31 -16.58
C ASP A 45 4.67 11.21 -15.96
N GLN A 46 4.80 11.63 -14.69
CA GLN A 46 6.07 11.66 -13.95
C GLN A 46 5.82 11.41 -12.45
N PRO A 47 6.80 10.82 -11.74
CA PRO A 47 6.73 10.68 -10.29
C PRO A 47 6.63 12.02 -9.57
N THR A 48 5.91 12.03 -8.45
CA THR A 48 5.78 13.20 -7.55
C THR A 48 6.50 12.89 -6.24
N THR A 49 7.39 13.79 -5.82
CA THR A 49 8.07 13.69 -4.52
C THR A 49 7.41 14.61 -3.51
N LEU A 50 7.12 14.08 -2.35
CA LEU A 50 6.45 14.74 -1.23
C LEU A 50 7.34 14.66 0.01
N GLU A 51 7.54 15.80 0.68
CA GLU A 51 8.29 15.85 1.94
C GLU A 51 7.36 16.21 3.08
N ARG A 52 7.50 15.53 4.22
CA ARG A 52 6.71 15.74 5.43
C ARG A 52 7.57 15.66 6.68
N THR A 53 7.27 16.48 7.65
CA THR A 53 7.74 16.28 9.02
C THR A 53 6.68 15.52 9.79
N VAL A 54 7.05 14.40 10.41
CA VAL A 54 6.12 13.52 11.11
C VAL A 54 5.81 14.09 12.49
N THR A 55 4.78 14.92 12.56
CA THR A 55 4.29 15.54 13.82
C THR A 55 3.00 14.90 14.34
N ARG A 56 2.33 14.14 13.49
CA ARG A 56 1.10 13.36 13.78
C ARG A 56 1.14 12.05 13.00
N PRO A 57 0.29 11.08 13.35
CA PRO A 57 0.16 9.89 12.52
C PRO A 57 -0.30 10.24 11.10
N MET A 58 0.31 9.59 10.10
CA MET A 58 0.01 9.70 8.67
C MET A 58 0.23 8.36 7.98
N VAL A 59 -0.28 8.21 6.77
CA VAL A 59 -0.09 7.00 5.95
C VAL A 59 0.61 7.30 4.64
N CYS A 60 1.40 6.33 4.17
CA CYS A 60 1.77 6.16 2.77
C CYS A 60 1.19 4.82 2.33
N LEU A 61 0.49 4.75 1.20
CA LEU A 61 -0.14 3.51 0.77
C LEU A 61 -0.26 3.41 -0.76
N VAL A 62 -0.44 2.17 -1.21
CA VAL A 62 -1.00 1.79 -2.51
C VAL A 62 -2.28 1.01 -2.26
N ALA A 63 -3.27 1.20 -3.12
CA ALA A 63 -4.54 0.49 -3.12
C ALA A 63 -4.88 0.10 -4.56
N ASP A 64 -5.06 -1.19 -4.81
CA ASP A 64 -5.40 -1.74 -6.11
C ASP A 64 -6.88 -2.10 -6.14
N GLY A 65 -7.59 -1.53 -7.10
CA GLY A 65 -9.03 -1.64 -7.21
C GLY A 65 -9.51 -2.89 -7.93
N LEU A 66 -10.36 -3.65 -7.27
CA LEU A 66 -10.92 -4.90 -7.75
C LEU A 66 -12.37 -4.71 -8.19
N GLY A 67 -12.79 -5.37 -9.27
CA GLY A 67 -14.20 -5.36 -9.68
C GLY A 67 -14.46 -5.37 -11.18
N GLY A 68 -13.42 -5.38 -11.98
CA GLY A 68 -13.43 -5.60 -13.43
C GLY A 68 -14.21 -4.54 -14.25
N HIS A 69 -15.51 -4.45 -14.15
CA HIS A 69 -16.32 -3.55 -14.95
C HIS A 69 -16.96 -2.41 -14.15
N THR A 70 -16.98 -2.47 -12.83
CA THR A 70 -17.74 -1.52 -12.02
C THR A 70 -17.09 -1.27 -10.68
N GLY A 71 -16.30 -0.21 -10.58
CA GLY A 71 -16.02 0.43 -9.31
C GLY A 71 -14.69 0.10 -8.64
N GLY A 72 -13.73 -0.57 -9.29
CA GLY A 72 -12.38 -0.73 -8.74
C GLY A 72 -11.73 0.62 -8.46
N ASP A 73 -11.82 1.56 -9.41
CA ASP A 73 -11.37 2.95 -9.27
C ASP A 73 -12.07 3.73 -8.13
N VAL A 74 -13.33 3.39 -7.88
CA VAL A 74 -14.09 3.97 -6.74
C VAL A 74 -13.65 3.35 -5.43
N ALA A 75 -13.41 2.04 -5.42
CA ALA A 75 -13.04 1.30 -4.21
C ALA A 75 -11.63 1.72 -3.73
N SER A 76 -10.61 1.66 -4.59
CA SER A 76 -9.24 2.03 -4.24
C SER A 76 -9.12 3.48 -3.77
N ARG A 77 -9.83 4.40 -4.46
CA ARG A 77 -9.87 5.80 -4.06
C ARG A 77 -10.56 5.98 -2.71
N LEU A 78 -11.69 5.32 -2.46
CA LEU A 78 -12.40 5.40 -1.17
C LEU A 78 -11.53 4.87 -0.03
N VAL A 79 -10.81 3.77 -0.26
CA VAL A 79 -9.84 3.21 0.71
C VAL A 79 -8.75 4.25 1.01
N ALA A 80 -8.11 4.79 -0.01
CA ALA A 80 -7.02 5.75 0.14
C ALA A 80 -7.48 7.04 0.85
N GLU A 81 -8.59 7.64 0.41
CA GLU A 81 -9.14 8.87 1.01
C GLU A 81 -9.53 8.66 2.48
N ARG A 82 -10.12 7.51 2.82
CA ARG A 82 -10.55 7.21 4.20
C ARG A 82 -9.37 6.97 5.12
N LEU A 83 -8.36 6.23 4.67
CA LEU A 83 -7.16 5.97 5.46
C LEU A 83 -6.35 7.26 5.63
N ALA A 84 -6.11 8.01 4.55
CA ALA A 84 -5.38 9.28 4.61
C ALA A 84 -6.09 10.31 5.51
N GLY A 85 -7.40 10.46 5.36
CA GLY A 85 -8.18 11.42 6.15
C GLY A 85 -8.30 11.10 7.64
N ARG A 86 -8.13 9.84 8.04
CA ARG A 86 -8.32 9.38 9.42
C ARG A 86 -7.07 8.81 10.10
N ALA A 87 -5.92 8.78 9.41
CA ALA A 87 -4.67 8.29 9.97
C ALA A 87 -4.29 8.99 11.28
N GLY A 88 -4.59 10.28 11.39
CA GLY A 88 -4.34 11.08 12.59
C GLY A 88 -5.13 10.65 13.84
N GLU A 89 -6.17 9.83 13.68
CA GLU A 89 -7.00 9.30 14.77
C GLU A 89 -6.41 8.00 15.35
N THR A 90 -5.42 7.38 14.70
CA THR A 90 -4.88 6.08 15.08
C THR A 90 -3.59 6.24 15.90
N ALA A 91 -3.63 5.78 17.14
CA ALA A 91 -2.48 5.88 18.06
C ALA A 91 -1.53 4.67 17.98
N ASP A 92 -2.03 3.51 17.57
CA ASP A 92 -1.30 2.24 17.58
C ASP A 92 -1.81 1.25 16.52
N ALA A 93 -1.22 0.05 16.50
CA ALA A 93 -1.57 -1.01 15.56
C ALA A 93 -3.02 -1.52 15.71
N ALA A 94 -3.57 -1.52 16.92
CA ALA A 94 -4.94 -1.96 17.13
C ALA A 94 -5.93 -0.93 16.56
N ALA A 95 -5.73 0.35 16.83
CA ALA A 95 -6.53 1.43 16.26
C ALA A 95 -6.44 1.49 14.73
N LEU A 96 -5.27 1.13 14.16
CA LEU A 96 -5.11 1.01 12.71
C LEU A 96 -5.91 -0.17 12.14
N ALA A 97 -5.90 -1.33 12.80
CA ALA A 97 -6.71 -2.48 12.38
C ALA A 97 -8.22 -2.17 12.46
N ASP A 98 -8.67 -1.48 13.51
CA ASP A 98 -10.05 -1.00 13.64
C ASP A 98 -10.43 -0.02 12.52
N LEU A 99 -9.50 0.88 12.16
CA LEU A 99 -9.72 1.81 11.05
C LEU A 99 -9.86 1.06 9.71
N LEU A 100 -9.02 0.05 9.44
CA LEU A 100 -9.14 -0.80 8.24
C LEU A 100 -10.49 -1.52 8.21
N GLY A 101 -10.93 -2.08 9.33
CA GLY A 101 -12.27 -2.65 9.45
C GLY A 101 -13.40 -1.64 9.19
N ALA A 102 -13.26 -0.40 9.68
CA ALA A 102 -14.24 0.65 9.41
C ALA A 102 -14.25 1.09 7.93
N VAL A 103 -13.10 1.04 7.25
CA VAL A 103 -13.00 1.30 5.79
C VAL A 103 -13.68 0.20 5.00
N ASP A 104 -13.47 -1.07 5.37
CA ASP A 104 -14.18 -2.21 4.78
C ASP A 104 -15.69 -2.04 4.86
N GLN A 105 -16.22 -1.73 6.04
CA GLN A 105 -17.66 -1.47 6.23
C GLN A 105 -18.16 -0.27 5.43
N ALA A 106 -17.31 0.74 5.17
CA ALA A 106 -17.69 1.88 4.34
C ALA A 106 -17.83 1.50 2.85
N LEU A 107 -17.04 0.55 2.35
CA LEU A 107 -17.20 0.01 0.99
C LEU A 107 -18.56 -0.72 0.87
N PHE A 108 -18.90 -1.60 1.81
CA PHE A 108 -20.21 -2.26 1.82
C PHE A 108 -21.38 -1.27 1.96
N ALA A 109 -21.22 -0.20 2.72
CA ALA A 109 -22.22 0.86 2.81
C ALA A 109 -22.41 1.56 1.46
N ALA A 110 -21.32 1.90 0.76
CA ALA A 110 -21.38 2.51 -0.56
C ALA A 110 -22.02 1.58 -1.61
N MET A 111 -21.76 0.28 -1.56
CA MET A 111 -22.43 -0.72 -2.42
C MET A 111 -23.95 -0.80 -2.16
N ARG A 112 -24.37 -0.71 -0.90
CA ARG A 112 -25.81 -0.68 -0.57
C ARG A 112 -26.52 0.58 -1.09
N GLU A 113 -25.85 1.73 -1.04
CA GLU A 113 -26.40 2.99 -1.56
C GLU A 113 -26.40 3.05 -3.10
N ARG A 114 -25.42 2.42 -3.74
CA ARG A 114 -25.23 2.42 -5.19
C ARG A 114 -25.06 0.99 -5.72
N PRO A 115 -26.15 0.30 -6.10
CA PRO A 115 -26.09 -1.08 -6.58
C PRO A 115 -25.16 -1.32 -7.78
N ALA A 116 -24.89 -0.29 -8.57
CA ALA A 116 -23.93 -0.36 -9.69
C ALA A 116 -22.48 -0.61 -9.23
N LEU A 117 -22.18 -0.41 -7.95
CA LEU A 117 -20.87 -0.68 -7.34
C LEU A 117 -20.81 -2.05 -6.64
N HIS A 118 -21.85 -2.88 -6.79
CA HIS A 118 -21.88 -4.19 -6.15
C HIS A 118 -20.69 -5.06 -6.57
N GLY A 119 -19.97 -5.58 -5.58
CA GLY A 119 -18.76 -6.37 -5.79
C GLY A 119 -17.47 -5.55 -5.93
N MET A 120 -17.53 -4.22 -5.82
CA MET A 120 -16.30 -3.42 -5.78
C MET A 120 -15.47 -3.77 -4.54
N GLY A 121 -14.18 -3.87 -4.72
CA GLY A 121 -13.23 -4.12 -3.64
C GLY A 121 -11.89 -3.45 -3.92
N SER A 122 -10.99 -3.54 -2.96
CA SER A 122 -9.63 -3.05 -3.13
C SER A 122 -8.68 -3.82 -2.23
N THR A 123 -7.45 -4.01 -2.69
CA THR A 123 -6.33 -4.29 -1.81
C THR A 123 -5.91 -3.00 -1.09
N VAL A 124 -5.04 -3.11 -0.13
CA VAL A 124 -4.24 -2.01 0.39
C VAL A 124 -2.93 -2.53 0.97
N ALA A 125 -1.84 -1.81 0.72
CA ALA A 125 -0.56 -2.03 1.40
C ALA A 125 0.08 -0.68 1.73
N GLY A 126 0.60 -0.53 2.95
CA GLY A 126 1.08 0.78 3.36
C GLY A 126 1.89 0.82 4.64
N LEU A 127 2.36 2.03 4.92
CA LEU A 127 3.04 2.44 6.13
C LEU A 127 2.14 3.40 6.92
N HIS A 128 1.97 3.15 8.19
CA HIS A 128 1.43 4.08 9.16
C HIS A 128 2.60 4.63 9.98
N VAL A 129 2.88 5.92 9.84
CA VAL A 129 4.03 6.59 10.43
C VAL A 129 3.55 7.65 11.41
N GLY A 130 4.04 7.62 12.63
CA GLY A 130 3.69 8.61 13.64
C GLY A 130 4.79 8.81 14.67
N PRO A 131 4.59 9.74 15.62
CA PRO A 131 5.51 9.95 16.73
C PRO A 131 5.74 8.69 17.59
N GLY A 132 4.79 7.74 17.54
CA GLY A 132 4.88 6.45 18.25
C GLY A 132 5.64 5.37 17.49
N GLY A 133 6.14 5.64 16.27
CA GLY A 133 6.88 4.69 15.45
C GLY A 133 6.25 4.42 14.09
N LEU A 134 6.60 3.28 13.52
CA LEU A 134 6.18 2.81 12.21
C LEU A 134 5.42 1.49 12.35
N ALA A 135 4.31 1.37 11.63
CA ALA A 135 3.66 0.09 11.36
C ALA A 135 3.49 -0.11 9.86
N VAL A 136 3.72 -1.33 9.40
CA VAL A 136 3.38 -1.82 8.07
C VAL A 136 2.00 -2.45 8.15
N PHE A 137 1.16 -2.25 7.15
CA PHE A 137 -0.15 -2.88 7.08
C PHE A 137 -0.49 -3.32 5.66
N ASN A 138 -1.25 -4.41 5.54
CA ASN A 138 -1.85 -4.80 4.27
C ASN A 138 -3.13 -5.63 4.44
N VAL A 139 -3.95 -5.61 3.38
CA VAL A 139 -5.05 -6.51 3.06
C VAL A 139 -4.97 -6.74 1.54
N GLY A 140 -4.86 -8.00 1.11
CA GLY A 140 -4.66 -8.38 -0.28
C GLY A 140 -3.21 -8.73 -0.59
N ASP A 141 -2.81 -8.55 -1.85
CA ASP A 141 -1.50 -8.95 -2.40
C ASP A 141 -0.63 -7.79 -2.90
N SER A 142 -1.09 -6.55 -2.75
CA SER A 142 -0.20 -5.39 -2.81
C SER A 142 0.84 -5.48 -1.71
N ARG A 143 2.07 -5.07 -1.99
CA ARG A 143 3.21 -5.40 -1.12
C ARG A 143 3.92 -4.18 -0.54
N VAL A 144 4.50 -4.40 0.64
CA VAL A 144 5.48 -3.52 1.27
C VAL A 144 6.78 -4.27 1.44
N TYR A 145 7.87 -3.66 0.95
CA TYR A 145 9.23 -4.15 1.14
C TYR A 145 10.06 -3.15 1.94
N ARG A 146 10.94 -3.66 2.78
CA ARG A 146 12.08 -2.92 3.31
C ARG A 146 13.24 -3.03 2.33
N ILE A 147 13.85 -1.90 2.00
CA ILE A 147 15.03 -1.84 1.14
C ILE A 147 16.26 -1.87 2.03
N GLU A 148 17.08 -2.88 1.87
CA GLU A 148 18.31 -3.12 2.61
C GLU A 148 19.52 -3.23 1.66
N PRO A 149 20.76 -3.04 2.13
CA PRO A 149 21.94 -3.23 1.27
C PRO A 149 22.05 -4.64 0.67
N SER A 150 21.40 -5.62 1.28
CA SER A 150 21.37 -7.01 0.81
C SER A 150 20.24 -7.31 -0.18
N GLY A 151 19.36 -6.36 -0.47
CA GLY A 151 18.18 -6.52 -1.34
C GLY A 151 16.89 -6.11 -0.65
N LEU A 152 15.78 -6.75 -1.05
CA LEU A 152 14.44 -6.47 -0.54
C LEU A 152 13.99 -7.52 0.47
N THR A 153 13.43 -7.06 1.58
CA THR A 153 12.72 -7.92 2.54
C THR A 153 11.24 -7.58 2.51
N GLN A 154 10.38 -8.52 2.09
CA GLN A 154 8.93 -8.34 2.12
C GLN A 154 8.44 -8.31 3.56
N LEU A 155 7.69 -7.27 3.92
CA LEU A 155 7.11 -7.06 5.25
C LEU A 155 5.60 -7.35 5.27
N SER A 156 4.92 -7.19 4.14
CA SER A 156 3.51 -7.56 3.96
C SER A 156 3.32 -9.07 3.84
N THR A 157 2.10 -9.54 4.11
CA THR A 157 1.72 -10.94 3.90
C THR A 157 0.65 -11.00 2.83
N ASP A 158 0.93 -11.69 1.72
CA ASP A 158 -0.02 -11.79 0.62
C ASP A 158 -1.24 -12.65 1.02
N ASP A 159 -2.42 -12.14 0.76
CA ASP A 159 -3.69 -12.85 0.93
C ASP A 159 -4.08 -13.59 -0.35
N THR A 160 -3.24 -14.55 -0.74
CA THR A 160 -3.44 -15.42 -1.91
C THR A 160 -3.46 -16.89 -1.51
N PRO A 161 -4.22 -17.77 -2.21
CA PRO A 161 -4.25 -19.18 -1.93
C PRO A 161 -2.97 -19.85 -2.46
N GLY A 162 -1.86 -19.70 -1.77
CA GLY A 162 -0.62 -20.41 -2.09
C GLY A 162 -0.32 -21.55 -1.13
N PRO A 163 0.38 -22.62 -1.55
CA PRO A 163 0.89 -23.61 -0.62
C PRO A 163 1.87 -22.93 0.31
N LYS A 164 1.63 -23.05 1.63
CA LYS A 164 2.60 -22.62 2.64
C LYS A 164 3.85 -23.49 2.47
N LEU A 165 4.99 -22.87 2.27
CA LEU A 165 6.29 -23.53 2.29
C LEU A 165 6.61 -23.96 3.74
N ASP A 166 7.48 -24.97 3.91
CA ASP A 166 7.88 -25.48 5.25
C ASP A 166 8.53 -24.39 6.14
N ASP A 167 8.98 -23.27 5.55
CA ASP A 167 9.53 -22.11 6.24
C ASP A 167 8.50 -21.02 6.56
N GLY A 168 7.21 -21.28 6.33
CA GLY A 168 6.11 -20.35 6.60
C GLY A 168 5.85 -19.31 5.50
N ARG A 169 6.68 -19.26 4.45
CA ARG A 169 6.41 -18.42 3.27
C ARG A 169 5.35 -19.05 2.38
N THR A 170 4.61 -18.24 1.68
CA THR A 170 3.73 -18.71 0.61
C THR A 170 4.58 -18.91 -0.66
N ALA A 171 4.47 -20.06 -1.31
CA ALA A 171 5.09 -20.23 -2.62
C ALA A 171 4.47 -19.21 -3.58
N ALA A 172 5.30 -18.55 -4.36
CA ALA A 172 4.85 -17.61 -5.39
C ALA A 172 4.07 -18.35 -6.50
N TYR A 173 2.83 -18.68 -6.22
CA TYR A 173 1.86 -18.97 -7.26
C TYR A 173 1.08 -17.68 -7.46
N THR A 174 1.30 -17.04 -8.58
CA THR A 174 0.43 -15.97 -9.07
C THR A 174 -0.92 -16.57 -9.44
N THR A 175 -1.80 -16.72 -8.46
CA THR A 175 -3.21 -16.95 -8.77
C THR A 175 -3.89 -15.60 -8.66
N PRO A 176 -4.76 -15.22 -9.62
CA PRO A 176 -5.51 -13.96 -9.55
C PRO A 176 -6.60 -13.98 -8.47
N LEU A 177 -6.54 -14.92 -7.53
CA LEU A 177 -7.54 -15.11 -6.49
C LEU A 177 -7.01 -14.58 -5.17
N LEU A 178 -7.66 -13.58 -4.64
CA LEU A 178 -7.43 -13.09 -3.28
C LEU A 178 -8.26 -13.90 -2.28
N THR A 179 -7.68 -14.20 -1.13
CA THR A 179 -8.39 -14.79 0.01
C THR A 179 -9.09 -13.75 0.86
N GLN A 180 -8.65 -12.49 0.82
CA GLN A 180 -9.34 -11.34 1.38
C GLN A 180 -9.02 -10.05 0.64
N SER A 181 -9.94 -9.11 0.68
CA SER A 181 -9.83 -7.74 0.20
C SER A 181 -10.74 -6.84 1.03
N LEU A 182 -10.56 -5.54 0.94
CA LEU A 182 -11.54 -4.58 1.46
C LEU A 182 -12.74 -4.54 0.51
N GLY A 183 -13.96 -4.73 1.02
CA GLY A 183 -15.17 -4.89 0.20
C GLY A 183 -15.18 -6.21 -0.59
N GLY A 184 -15.57 -6.15 -1.87
CA GLY A 184 -15.62 -7.31 -2.76
C GLY A 184 -16.95 -8.05 -2.73
N TRP A 185 -16.92 -9.32 -3.18
CA TRP A 185 -18.12 -10.19 -3.28
C TRP A 185 -18.41 -10.98 -2.01
N GLN A 186 -17.55 -10.95 -1.02
CA GLN A 186 -17.71 -11.70 0.21
C GLN A 186 -18.74 -11.03 1.12
N ASP A 187 -19.43 -11.84 1.94
CA ASP A 187 -20.25 -11.33 3.03
C ASP A 187 -19.35 -10.57 4.02
N PRO A 188 -19.85 -9.48 4.64
CA PRO A 188 -19.08 -8.66 5.57
C PRO A 188 -18.82 -9.38 6.90
N GLU A 189 -18.21 -10.55 6.85
CA GLU A 189 -17.75 -11.29 8.04
C GLU A 189 -16.58 -10.57 8.73
N GLY A 190 -16.07 -9.51 8.06
CA GLY A 190 -14.94 -8.71 8.50
C GLY A 190 -13.63 -9.21 7.90
N ILE A 191 -12.63 -8.34 7.92
CA ILE A 191 -11.26 -8.60 7.47
C ILE A 191 -10.35 -8.89 8.66
N ALA A 192 -9.24 -9.59 8.40
CA ALA A 192 -8.13 -9.78 9.34
C ALA A 192 -6.88 -9.07 8.80
N PRO A 193 -6.74 -7.75 8.99
CA PRO A 193 -5.62 -6.99 8.43
C PRO A 193 -4.29 -7.48 9.02
N HIS A 194 -3.28 -7.57 8.17
CA HIS A 194 -1.91 -7.78 8.63
C HIS A 194 -1.35 -6.44 9.11
N VAL A 195 -0.92 -6.35 10.36
CA VAL A 195 -0.29 -5.15 10.94
C VAL A 195 0.98 -5.55 11.68
N LEU A 196 2.12 -5.09 11.19
CA LEU A 196 3.44 -5.38 11.73
C LEU A 196 4.09 -4.08 12.21
N ARG A 197 4.60 -4.05 13.45
CA ARG A 197 5.45 -2.96 13.92
C ARG A 197 6.86 -3.11 13.35
N GLU A 198 7.37 -2.03 12.80
CA GLU A 198 8.70 -1.98 12.20
C GLU A 198 9.58 -0.92 12.87
N PRO A 199 10.89 -1.16 12.99
CA PRO A 199 11.81 -0.12 13.43
C PRO A 199 11.95 0.95 12.35
N ALA A 200 11.73 2.21 12.76
CA ALA A 200 12.11 3.39 11.97
C ALA A 200 13.46 3.93 12.51
N PRO A 201 14.30 4.56 11.70
CA PRO A 201 14.15 4.94 10.29
C PRO A 201 14.41 3.79 9.30
N GLY A 202 14.16 4.04 7.99
CA GLY A 202 14.37 3.05 6.93
C GLY A 202 13.96 3.57 5.57
N ARG A 203 14.17 2.73 4.54
CA ARG A 203 13.70 2.94 3.18
C ARG A 203 12.77 1.81 2.78
N TYR A 204 11.65 2.14 2.18
CA TYR A 204 10.58 1.19 1.91
C TYR A 204 10.05 1.37 0.48
N LEU A 205 9.64 0.26 -0.13
CA LEU A 205 8.91 0.21 -1.39
C LEU A 205 7.51 -0.33 -1.11
N LEU A 206 6.50 0.41 -1.58
CA LEU A 206 5.12 -0.03 -1.63
C LEU A 206 4.74 -0.17 -3.10
N CYS A 207 4.06 -1.26 -3.48
CA CYS A 207 3.66 -1.46 -4.86
C CYS A 207 2.41 -2.34 -4.99
N SER A 208 1.66 -2.14 -6.09
CA SER A 208 0.63 -3.06 -6.53
C SER A 208 1.23 -4.27 -7.25
N ASP A 209 0.39 -5.26 -7.54
CA ASP A 209 0.76 -6.51 -8.22
C ASP A 209 1.25 -6.28 -9.65
N GLY A 210 0.81 -5.20 -10.33
CA GLY A 210 1.31 -4.83 -11.65
C GLY A 210 2.82 -4.64 -11.74
N LEU A 211 3.50 -4.39 -10.61
CA LEU A 211 4.95 -4.43 -10.52
C LEU A 211 5.45 -5.86 -10.24
N THR A 212 4.90 -6.52 -9.22
CA THR A 212 5.44 -7.77 -8.66
C THR A 212 5.03 -9.03 -9.42
N ASP A 213 4.01 -8.96 -10.25
CA ASP A 213 3.65 -10.03 -11.19
C ASP A 213 4.61 -10.12 -12.38
N ARG A 214 5.35 -9.05 -12.66
CA ARG A 214 6.27 -8.94 -13.78
C ARG A 214 7.74 -8.99 -13.37
N LEU A 215 8.06 -8.52 -12.17
CA LEU A 215 9.43 -8.45 -11.67
C LEU A 215 9.53 -9.21 -10.35
N ASP A 216 10.46 -10.13 -10.26
CA ASP A 216 10.80 -10.75 -8.99
C ASP A 216 11.55 -9.78 -8.07
N PRO A 217 11.65 -10.05 -6.75
CA PRO A 217 12.30 -9.13 -5.81
C PRO A 217 13.75 -8.80 -6.15
N GLY A 218 14.49 -9.71 -6.81
CA GLY A 218 15.86 -9.47 -7.26
C GLY A 218 15.89 -8.45 -8.39
N ALA A 219 15.06 -8.65 -9.41
CA ALA A 219 14.92 -7.70 -10.52
C ALA A 219 14.45 -6.31 -10.03
N ILE A 220 13.53 -6.25 -9.05
CA ILE A 220 13.12 -4.98 -8.44
C ILE A 220 14.31 -4.31 -7.74
N ALA A 221 15.09 -5.06 -6.95
CA ALA A 221 16.25 -4.52 -6.24
C ALA A 221 17.30 -3.93 -7.18
N ASP A 222 17.52 -4.55 -8.34
CA ASP A 222 18.47 -4.11 -9.36
C ASP A 222 18.13 -2.73 -9.99
N HIS A 223 16.86 -2.29 -9.86
CA HIS A 223 16.39 -0.99 -10.38
C HIS A 223 16.31 0.09 -9.30
N ILE A 224 16.70 -0.22 -8.05
CA ILE A 224 16.65 0.74 -6.94
C ILE A 224 18.06 1.26 -6.64
N ASP A 225 18.27 2.56 -6.84
CA ASP A 225 19.48 3.26 -6.48
C ASP A 225 19.23 4.37 -5.43
N ASP A 226 20.19 5.28 -5.23
CA ASP A 226 20.06 6.37 -4.25
C ASP A 226 19.09 7.49 -4.68
N ASP A 227 18.77 7.60 -5.97
CA ASP A 227 17.78 8.54 -6.51
C ASP A 227 16.41 7.87 -6.59
N ASP A 228 15.48 8.27 -5.70
CA ASP A 228 14.15 7.69 -5.62
C ASP A 228 13.31 7.99 -6.88
N VAL A 229 13.51 9.12 -7.54
CA VAL A 229 12.79 9.45 -8.78
C VAL A 229 13.28 8.57 -9.92
N ALA A 230 14.61 8.46 -10.08
CA ALA A 230 15.21 7.58 -11.09
C ALA A 230 14.81 6.12 -10.87
N SER A 231 14.80 5.64 -9.61
CA SER A 231 14.37 4.29 -9.23
C SER A 231 12.92 4.02 -9.60
N VAL A 232 12.00 4.94 -9.30
CA VAL A 232 10.57 4.78 -9.65
C VAL A 232 10.37 4.73 -11.16
N VAL A 233 11.07 5.57 -11.92
CA VAL A 233 11.01 5.56 -13.40
C VAL A 233 11.56 4.24 -13.94
N ALA A 234 12.71 3.77 -13.45
CA ALA A 234 13.32 2.53 -13.89
C ALA A 234 12.45 1.30 -13.60
N LEU A 235 11.82 1.24 -12.41
CA LEU A 235 10.87 0.19 -12.04
C LEU A 235 9.64 0.18 -12.95
N PHE A 236 9.08 1.35 -13.22
CA PHE A 236 7.95 1.49 -14.14
C PHE A 236 8.31 1.04 -15.56
N GLU A 237 9.44 1.51 -16.10
CA GLU A 237 9.90 1.13 -17.44
C GLU A 237 10.17 -0.37 -17.53
N ALA A 238 10.74 -0.99 -16.49
CA ALA A 238 10.98 -2.42 -16.44
C ALA A 238 9.67 -3.23 -16.43
N ALA A 239 8.67 -2.81 -15.64
CA ALA A 239 7.36 -3.44 -15.62
C ALA A 239 6.64 -3.31 -16.97
N MET A 240 6.72 -2.13 -17.62
CA MET A 240 6.19 -1.90 -18.96
C MET A 240 6.88 -2.75 -20.00
N ALA A 241 8.19 -2.89 -19.94
CA ALA A 241 8.97 -3.75 -20.84
C ALA A 241 8.64 -5.24 -20.67
N ALA A 242 8.24 -5.65 -19.47
CA ALA A 242 7.81 -7.01 -19.14
C ALA A 242 6.32 -7.29 -19.51
N GLY A 243 5.63 -6.32 -20.11
CA GLY A 243 4.25 -6.46 -20.61
C GLY A 243 3.34 -5.30 -20.21
N GLY A 244 3.46 -4.78 -19.00
CA GLY A 244 2.61 -3.69 -18.48
C GLY A 244 1.12 -4.04 -18.49
N ASP A 245 0.76 -5.30 -18.20
CA ASP A 245 -0.59 -5.84 -18.44
C ASP A 245 -1.61 -5.32 -17.42
N ASP A 246 -1.13 -4.77 -16.29
CA ASP A 246 -1.96 -4.21 -15.25
C ASP A 246 -1.62 -2.75 -14.93
N ASN A 247 -2.41 -2.15 -14.05
CA ASN A 247 -2.10 -0.88 -13.43
C ASN A 247 -0.82 -1.02 -12.59
N ILE A 248 0.05 -0.03 -12.62
CA ILE A 248 1.37 -0.07 -11.96
C ILE A 248 1.44 1.09 -10.98
N SER A 249 1.49 0.77 -9.70
CA SER A 249 1.62 1.76 -8.62
C SER A 249 2.84 1.51 -7.78
N ILE A 250 3.62 2.55 -7.53
CA ILE A 250 4.91 2.50 -6.84
C ILE A 250 5.00 3.70 -5.89
N VAL A 251 5.35 3.45 -4.63
CA VAL A 251 5.69 4.50 -3.67
C VAL A 251 6.99 4.13 -2.97
N LEU A 252 8.06 4.90 -3.21
CA LEU A 252 9.30 4.79 -2.44
C LEU A 252 9.26 5.76 -1.27
N VAL A 253 9.47 5.27 -0.06
CA VAL A 253 9.43 6.06 1.18
C VAL A 253 10.77 6.01 1.89
N ARG A 254 11.31 7.18 2.24
CA ARG A 254 12.45 7.34 3.13
C ARG A 254 12.03 7.96 4.45
N LEU A 255 12.36 7.29 5.53
CA LEU A 255 12.23 7.82 6.89
C LEU A 255 13.61 8.04 7.48
N ARG A 256 13.87 9.25 7.96
CA ARG A 256 15.12 9.66 8.60
C ARG A 256 14.82 10.39 9.91
N PRO A 257 15.76 10.40 10.88
CA PRO A 257 15.70 11.38 11.94
C PRO A 257 15.68 12.79 11.34
N ALA A 258 14.79 13.67 11.88
CA ALA A 258 14.65 15.04 11.41
C ALA A 258 15.77 15.95 11.92
#